data_c1ddae41ff7a011b60cc0cd6a148ed61
#
_entry.id   c1ddae41ff7a011b60cc0cd6a148ed61
#
_cell.length_a   1.000
_cell.length_b   1.000
_cell.length_c   1.000
_cell.angle_alpha   90.00
_cell.angle_beta   90.00
_cell.angle_gamma   90.00
#
_symmetry.space_group_name_H-M   'P 1'
#
loop_
_entity.id
_entity.type
_entity.pdbx_description
1 polymer ?
#
loop_
_entity_poly.entity_id
_entity_poly.type
_entity_poly.pdbx_seq_one_letter_code
_entity_poly.pdbx_strand_id
1 'polypeptide(L)' 'SDRGTHEGFAELLRIVAYAGQRVGDAARLVAESNSWSHVGEISGTSRQAAWERWRMP' A
#
# COMPACT_ATOMS: atom_id res chain seq x y z
N SER A 1 -18.06 5.36 -24.19
CA SER A 1 -18.30 6.79 -24.10
C SER A 1 -17.45 7.42 -23.01
N ASP A 2 -17.26 8.72 -23.08
CA ASP A 2 -16.45 9.45 -22.10
C ASP A 2 -16.99 9.29 -20.68
N ARG A 3 -18.29 9.26 -20.55
CA ARG A 3 -18.92 9.14 -19.23
C ARG A 3 -18.60 7.79 -18.57
N GLY A 4 -18.70 6.71 -19.35
CA GLY A 4 -18.37 5.38 -18.84
C GLY A 4 -16.91 5.27 -18.48
N THR A 5 -16.04 5.92 -19.26
CA THR A 5 -14.61 5.93 -18.98
C THR A 5 -14.32 6.66 -17.68
N HIS A 6 -14.95 7.81 -17.45
CA HIS A 6 -14.75 8.58 -16.23
C HIS A 6 -15.23 7.81 -15.00
N GLU A 7 -16.39 7.16 -15.08
CA GLU A 7 -16.92 6.37 -13.98
C GLU A 7 -16.03 5.17 -13.68
N GLY A 8 -15.55 4.51 -14.72
CA GLY A 8 -14.63 3.38 -14.56
C GLY A 8 -13.32 3.79 -13.92
N PHE A 9 -12.78 4.93 -14.32
CA PHE A 9 -11.54 5.44 -13.75
C PHE A 9 -11.71 5.79 -12.27
N ALA A 10 -12.82 6.46 -11.93
CA ALA A 10 -13.12 6.82 -10.55
C ALA A 10 -13.25 5.58 -9.67
N GLU A 11 -13.88 4.52 -10.19
CA GLU A 11 -14.02 3.27 -9.47
C GLU A 11 -12.66 2.61 -9.25
N LEU A 12 -11.80 2.60 -10.26
CA LEU A 12 -10.45 2.06 -10.13
C LEU A 12 -9.65 2.83 -9.08
N LEU A 13 -9.79 4.14 -9.05
CA LEU A 13 -9.11 4.97 -8.04
C LEU A 13 -9.56 4.60 -6.62
N ARG A 14 -10.85 4.34 -6.43
CA ARG A 14 -11.35 3.91 -5.12
C ARG A 14 -10.79 2.56 -4.72
N ILE A 15 -10.70 1.63 -5.66
CA ILE A 15 -10.14 0.30 -5.41
C ILE A 15 -8.66 0.41 -5.06
N VAL A 16 -7.91 1.23 -5.79
CA VAL A 16 -6.48 1.45 -5.51
C VAL A 16 -6.28 2.05 -4.13
N ALA A 17 -7.10 3.03 -3.76
CA ALA A 17 -7.01 3.66 -2.45
C ALA A 17 -7.28 2.66 -1.33
N TYR A 18 -8.31 1.83 -1.49
CA TYR A 18 -8.64 0.80 -0.52
C TYR A 18 -7.51 -0.23 -0.40
N ALA A 19 -7.02 -0.71 -1.55
CA ALA A 19 -5.93 -1.67 -1.57
C ALA A 19 -4.67 -1.10 -0.93
N GLY A 20 -4.38 0.18 -1.18
CA GLY A 20 -3.26 0.87 -0.57
C GLY A 20 -3.34 0.90 0.95
N GLN A 21 -4.53 1.14 1.50
CA GLN A 21 -4.75 1.12 2.94
C GLN A 21 -4.50 -0.28 3.50
N ARG A 22 -5.00 -1.31 2.82
CA ARG A 22 -4.83 -2.70 3.26
C ARG A 22 -3.37 -3.12 3.23
N VAL A 23 -2.65 -2.69 2.20
CA VAL A 23 -1.21 -2.96 2.10
C VAL A 23 -0.47 -2.30 3.26
N GLY A 24 -0.80 -1.06 3.58
CA GLY A 24 -0.20 -0.35 4.70
C GLY A 24 -0.45 -1.05 6.04
N ASP A 25 -1.70 -1.48 6.28
CA ASP A 25 -2.05 -2.21 7.49
C ASP A 25 -1.24 -3.51 7.60
N ALA A 26 -1.16 -4.25 6.50
CA ALA A 26 -0.42 -5.50 6.47
C ALA A 26 1.08 -5.26 6.71
N ALA A 27 1.65 -4.21 6.12
CA ALA A 27 3.05 -3.88 6.30
C ALA A 27 3.35 -3.59 7.77
N ARG A 28 2.48 -2.83 8.44
CA ARG A 28 2.65 -2.52 9.86
C ARG A 28 2.56 -3.76 10.75
N LEU A 29 1.64 -4.67 10.41
CA LEU A 29 1.52 -5.92 11.16
C LEU A 29 2.77 -6.79 11.01
N VAL A 30 3.30 -6.89 9.80
CA VAL A 30 4.54 -7.63 9.55
C VAL A 30 5.70 -6.99 10.32
N ALA A 31 5.77 -5.65 10.32
CA ALA A 31 6.82 -4.94 11.03
C ALA A 31 6.75 -5.16 12.54
N GLU A 32 5.54 -5.27 13.10
CA GLU A 32 5.39 -5.58 14.52
C GLU A 32 5.94 -6.96 14.87
N SER A 33 5.68 -7.95 14.03
CA SER A 33 6.11 -9.32 14.27
C SER A 33 7.57 -9.54 13.95
N ASN A 34 8.10 -8.82 12.96
CA ASN A 34 9.46 -9.01 12.47
C ASN A 34 10.27 -7.71 12.52
N SER A 35 10.30 -6.99 11.39
CA SER A 35 11.02 -5.72 11.32
C SER A 35 10.69 -5.03 10.00
N TRP A 36 10.99 -3.74 9.93
CA TRP A 36 10.85 -2.99 8.68
C TRP A 36 11.83 -3.48 7.62
N SER A 37 12.96 -4.10 8.03
CA SER A 37 13.86 -4.74 7.08
C SER A 37 13.17 -5.89 6.37
N HIS A 38 12.40 -6.67 7.10
CA HIS A 38 11.65 -7.80 6.53
C HIS A 38 10.56 -7.30 5.59
N VAL A 39 9.86 -6.20 5.96
CA VAL A 39 8.87 -5.58 5.07
C VAL A 39 9.55 -5.13 3.77
N GLY A 40 10.73 -4.53 3.88
CA GLY A 40 11.49 -4.11 2.71
C GLY A 40 11.85 -5.27 1.80
N GLU A 41 12.31 -6.38 2.37
CA GLU A 41 12.62 -7.58 1.60
C GLU A 41 11.43 -8.10 0.83
N ILE A 42 10.28 -8.23 1.49
CA ILE A 42 9.07 -8.76 0.86
C ILE A 42 8.60 -7.84 -0.27
N SER A 43 8.66 -6.54 -0.05
CA SER A 43 8.15 -5.56 -1.02
C SER A 43 9.18 -5.18 -2.09
N GLY A 44 10.42 -5.66 -1.97
CA GLY A 44 11.47 -5.34 -2.92
C GLY A 44 12.04 -3.95 -2.74
N THR A 45 11.92 -3.38 -1.53
CA THR A 45 12.46 -2.05 -1.23
C THR A 45 13.43 -2.13 -0.05
N SER A 46 14.03 -1.00 0.31
CA SER A 46 14.88 -0.94 1.49
C SER A 46 14.04 -0.80 2.76
N ARG A 47 14.67 -1.08 3.90
CA ARG A 47 14.04 -0.88 5.20
C ARG A 47 13.52 0.55 5.36
N GLN A 48 14.34 1.52 5.03
CA GLN A 48 13.97 2.93 5.19
C GLN A 48 12.82 3.33 4.26
N ALA A 49 12.84 2.86 3.02
CA ALA A 49 11.77 3.16 2.08
C ALA A 49 10.45 2.54 2.54
N ALA A 50 10.48 1.32 3.06
CA ALA A 50 9.29 0.65 3.57
C ALA A 50 8.75 1.40 4.79
N TRP A 51 9.64 1.78 5.71
CA TRP A 51 9.27 2.51 6.91
C TRP A 51 8.63 3.86 6.56
N GLU A 52 9.25 4.62 5.68
CA GLU A 52 8.72 5.92 5.26
C GLU A 52 7.37 5.82 4.61
N ARG A 53 7.16 4.76 3.84
CA ARG A 53 5.92 4.58 3.08
C ARG A 53 4.76 4.13 3.97
N TRP A 54 5.01 3.23 4.92
CA TRP A 54 3.92 2.56 5.64
C TRP A 54 3.90 2.76 7.15
N ARG A 55 4.78 3.55 7.71
CA ARG A 55 4.83 3.72 9.17
C ARG A 55 3.59 4.36 9.77
N MET A 56 2.90 5.13 9.00
CA MET A 56 1.70 5.82 9.50
C MET A 56 0.43 5.27 8.87
N PRO A 57 -0.64 5.14 9.67
CA PRO A 57 -1.93 4.67 9.18
C PRO A 57 -2.57 5.59 8.15
#